data_6c4fef4545e81157013142ffbba21f3b
#
_entry.id   6c4fef4545e81157013142ffbba21f3b
#
_cell.length_a   1.000
_cell.length_b   1.000
_cell.length_c   1.000
_cell.angle_alpha   90.00
_cell.angle_beta   90.00
_cell.angle_gamma   90.00
#
_symmetry.space_group_name_H-M   'P 1'
#
loop_
_entity.id
_entity.type
_entity.pdbx_description
1 polymer ?
#
loop_
_entity_poly.entity_id
_entity_poly.type
_entity_poly.pdbx_seq_one_letter_code
_entity_poly.pdbx_strand_id
1 'polypeptide(L)'
;MKTGAEEIVSIDESFLVKEKFSKFTLDYFLTHFRSGESFYEFFDREFNVVILSQKCAVHYECLDQERAAKLHVPEHFEALCTERVSLTFGHEPVEYRINRGRVDVTKVFFDLS
;
A
#
# COMPACT_ATOMS: atom_id res chain seq x y z
N MET A 1 -9.25 1.39 2.61
CA MET A 1 -9.51 2.42 3.63
C MET A 1 -10.95 2.88 3.55
N LYS A 2 -11.57 3.14 4.69
CA LYS A 2 -12.99 3.51 4.79
C LYS A 2 -13.14 4.87 5.45
N THR A 3 -14.20 5.59 5.07
CA THR A 3 -14.63 6.80 5.77
C THR A 3 -15.41 6.41 7.04
N GLY A 4 -15.81 7.40 7.85
CA GLY A 4 -16.68 7.19 9.00
C GLY A 4 -18.06 6.62 8.64
N ALA A 5 -18.48 6.72 7.39
CA ALA A 5 -19.71 6.12 6.87
C ALA A 5 -19.48 4.72 6.28
N GLU A 6 -18.33 4.11 6.54
CA GLU A 6 -17.91 2.80 6.04
C GLU A 6 -17.78 2.71 4.51
N GLU A 7 -17.70 3.84 3.84
CA GLU A 7 -17.49 3.88 2.39
C GLU A 7 -16.01 3.60 2.08
N ILE A 8 -15.77 2.68 1.13
CA ILE A 8 -14.41 2.39 0.67
C ILE A 8 -13.96 3.51 -0.26
N VAL A 9 -12.87 4.21 0.11
CA VAL A 9 -12.34 5.35 -0.67
C VAL A 9 -11.03 5.05 -1.36
N SER A 10 -10.33 3.97 -0.97
CA SER A 10 -9.10 3.56 -1.64
C SER A 10 -8.83 2.06 -1.47
N ILE A 11 -7.99 1.54 -2.36
CA ILE A 11 -7.52 0.16 -2.35
C ILE A 11 -6.00 0.18 -2.38
N ASP A 12 -5.37 -0.56 -1.46
CA ASP A 12 -3.93 -0.78 -1.47
C ASP A 12 -3.62 -2.19 -1.96
N GLU A 13 -2.67 -2.29 -2.89
CA GLU A 13 -2.08 -3.57 -3.28
C GLU A 13 -0.59 -3.50 -2.97
N SER A 14 -0.08 -4.49 -2.24
CA SER A 14 1.31 -4.54 -1.84
C SER A 14 1.96 -5.83 -2.32
N PHE A 15 3.14 -5.70 -2.92
CA PHE A 15 3.92 -6.82 -3.44
C PHE A 15 5.25 -6.85 -2.71
N LEU A 16 5.54 -7.96 -2.04
CA LEU A 16 6.73 -8.12 -1.23
C LEU A 16 7.72 -9.06 -1.92
N VAL A 17 9.01 -8.76 -1.78
CA VAL A 17 10.07 -9.63 -2.33
C VAL A 17 10.04 -10.95 -1.55
N LYS A 18 9.77 -12.04 -2.25
CA LYS A 18 9.53 -13.35 -1.65
C LYS A 18 10.68 -13.84 -0.78
N GLU A 19 11.91 -13.63 -1.22
CA GLU A 19 13.09 -14.11 -0.52
C GLU A 19 13.24 -13.49 0.88
N LYS A 20 12.77 -12.27 1.06
CA LYS A 20 12.86 -11.56 2.34
C LYS A 20 11.63 -11.75 3.22
N PHE A 21 10.52 -12.17 2.64
CA PHE A 21 9.24 -12.31 3.33
C PHE A 21 8.67 -13.72 3.18
N SER A 22 9.53 -14.74 3.10
CA SER A 22 9.13 -16.11 2.76
C SER A 22 8.10 -16.71 3.72
N LYS A 23 8.12 -16.32 4.99
CA LYS A 23 7.15 -16.81 5.99
C LYS A 23 5.93 -15.89 6.13
N PHE A 24 5.80 -14.85 5.30
CA PHE A 24 4.68 -13.92 5.38
C PHE A 24 3.44 -14.56 4.77
N THR A 25 2.44 -14.79 5.60
CA THR A 25 1.11 -15.26 5.20
C THR A 25 0.08 -14.43 5.94
N LEU A 26 -1.18 -14.53 5.54
CA LEU A 26 -2.26 -13.85 6.26
C LEU A 26 -2.29 -14.31 7.73
N ASP A 27 -2.15 -15.60 7.97
CA ASP A 27 -2.13 -16.14 9.32
C ASP A 27 -0.95 -15.62 10.14
N TYR A 28 0.23 -15.54 9.53
CA TYR A 28 1.40 -14.98 10.19
C TYR A 28 1.17 -13.53 10.57
N PHE A 29 0.63 -12.75 9.65
CA PHE A 29 0.30 -11.33 9.89
C PHE A 29 -0.71 -11.20 11.04
N LEU A 30 -1.82 -11.93 10.98
CA LEU A 30 -2.86 -11.83 12.00
C LEU A 30 -2.36 -12.27 13.38
N THR A 31 -1.42 -13.21 13.43
CA THR A 31 -0.87 -13.73 14.68
C THR A 31 0.17 -12.78 15.29
N HIS A 32 1.00 -12.13 14.47
CA HIS A 32 2.19 -11.42 14.95
C HIS A 32 2.11 -9.90 14.85
N PHE A 33 1.17 -9.36 14.08
CA PHE A 33 1.03 -7.92 13.94
C PHE A 33 0.46 -7.33 15.23
N ARG A 34 1.10 -6.27 15.74
CA ARG A 34 0.71 -5.64 17.01
C ARG A 34 -0.14 -4.41 16.76
N SER A 35 -1.13 -4.17 17.64
CA SER A 35 -1.97 -2.99 17.60
C SER A 35 -1.10 -1.72 17.74
N GLY A 36 -1.33 -0.74 16.86
CA GLY A 36 -0.59 0.52 16.86
C GLY A 36 0.77 0.45 16.17
N GLU A 37 1.20 -0.73 15.72
CA GLU A 37 2.45 -0.92 15.00
C GLU A 37 2.25 -0.55 13.53
N SER A 38 3.27 0.07 12.90
CA SER A 38 3.26 0.29 11.46
C SER A 38 3.69 -0.99 10.72
N PHE A 39 3.39 -1.07 9.41
CA PHE A 39 3.87 -2.19 8.59
C PHE A 39 5.40 -2.25 8.60
N TYR A 40 6.08 -1.10 8.59
CA TYR A 40 7.55 -1.09 8.54
C TYR A 40 8.17 -1.53 9.86
N GLU A 41 7.55 -1.19 10.99
CA GLU A 41 7.97 -1.72 12.29
C GLU A 41 7.78 -3.24 12.33
N PHE A 42 6.68 -3.74 11.77
CA PHE A 42 6.41 -5.17 11.67
C PHE A 42 7.45 -5.87 10.79
N PHE A 43 7.79 -5.29 9.64
CA PHE A 43 8.81 -5.85 8.74
C PHE A 43 10.17 -5.93 9.41
N ASP A 44 10.57 -4.89 10.13
CA ASP A 44 11.83 -4.87 10.86
C ASP A 44 11.85 -5.95 11.94
N ARG A 45 10.83 -5.97 12.77
CA ARG A 45 10.76 -6.87 13.92
C ARG A 45 10.65 -8.35 13.51
N GLU A 46 9.82 -8.67 12.53
CA GLU A 46 9.51 -10.06 12.18
C GLU A 46 10.35 -10.61 11.04
N PHE A 47 10.85 -9.77 10.16
CA PHE A 47 11.56 -10.21 8.97
C PHE A 47 12.97 -9.62 8.86
N ASN A 48 13.37 -8.79 9.80
CA ASN A 48 14.65 -8.10 9.78
C ASN A 48 14.84 -7.29 8.50
N VAL A 49 13.77 -6.69 8.00
CA VAL A 49 13.78 -5.83 6.81
C VAL A 49 13.56 -4.39 7.25
N VAL A 50 14.60 -3.56 7.08
CA VAL A 50 14.58 -2.15 7.44
C VAL A 50 14.36 -1.32 6.19
N ILE A 51 13.31 -0.50 6.19
CA ILE A 51 13.02 0.41 5.09
C ILE A 51 13.79 1.71 5.32
N LEU A 52 14.74 2.00 4.44
CA LEU A 52 15.62 3.16 4.56
C LEU A 52 15.17 4.33 3.69
N SER A 53 14.54 4.06 2.55
CA SER A 53 14.07 5.10 1.65
C SER A 53 12.92 4.59 0.80
N GLN A 54 12.23 5.53 0.15
CA GLN A 54 11.11 5.22 -0.72
C GLN A 54 11.16 6.11 -1.95
N LYS A 55 10.70 5.57 -3.07
CA LYS A 55 10.46 6.32 -4.30
C LYS A 55 8.97 6.30 -4.55
N CYS A 56 8.39 7.47 -4.84
CA CYS A 56 6.96 7.62 -5.05
C CYS A 56 6.68 8.25 -6.41
N ALA A 57 5.60 7.80 -7.04
CA ALA A 57 5.05 8.42 -8.24
C ALA A 57 3.53 8.54 -8.07
N VAL A 58 2.96 9.63 -8.58
CA VAL A 58 1.53 9.89 -8.50
C VAL A 58 1.01 10.14 -9.90
N HIS A 59 -0.10 9.48 -10.26
CA HIS A 59 -0.73 9.63 -11.56
C HIS A 59 -2.21 9.27 -11.48
N TYR A 60 -2.95 9.51 -12.57
CA TYR A 60 -4.33 9.06 -12.70
C TYR A 60 -4.37 7.77 -13.51
N GLU A 61 -5.33 6.92 -13.20
CA GLU A 61 -5.55 5.67 -13.90
C GLU A 61 -7.05 5.42 -14.04
N CYS A 62 -7.47 5.03 -15.23
CA CYS A 62 -8.84 4.56 -15.44
C CYS A 62 -8.97 3.14 -14.88
N LEU A 63 -9.90 2.94 -13.96
CA LEU A 63 -10.04 1.66 -13.29
C LEU A 63 -10.68 0.61 -14.20
N ASP A 64 -10.18 -0.63 -14.10
CA ASP A 64 -10.84 -1.77 -14.70
C ASP A 64 -12.12 -2.12 -13.92
N GLN A 65 -12.89 -3.06 -14.46
CA GLN A 65 -14.17 -3.45 -13.87
C GLN A 65 -14.01 -3.96 -12.43
N GLU A 66 -13.00 -4.77 -12.18
CA GLU A 66 -12.78 -5.38 -10.87
C GLU A 66 -12.45 -4.31 -9.80
N ARG A 67 -11.52 -3.41 -10.11
CA ARG A 67 -11.13 -2.37 -9.16
C ARG A 67 -12.20 -1.32 -8.98
N ALA A 68 -12.90 -0.96 -10.05
CA ALA A 68 -14.04 -0.04 -9.96
C ALA A 68 -15.14 -0.60 -9.06
N ALA A 69 -15.42 -1.89 -9.17
CA ALA A 69 -16.41 -2.55 -8.31
C ALA A 69 -16.00 -2.50 -6.84
N LYS A 70 -14.72 -2.72 -6.54
CA LYS A 70 -14.21 -2.64 -5.17
C LYS A 70 -14.33 -1.24 -4.56
N LEU A 71 -14.19 -0.20 -5.39
CA LEU A 71 -14.33 1.18 -4.95
C LEU A 71 -15.77 1.71 -5.03
N HIS A 72 -16.70 0.89 -5.51
CA HIS A 72 -18.11 1.26 -5.68
C HIS A 72 -18.27 2.47 -6.63
N VAL A 73 -17.52 2.46 -7.72
CA VAL A 73 -17.56 3.49 -8.76
C VAL A 73 -17.79 2.84 -10.12
N PRO A 74 -18.21 3.61 -11.15
CA PRO A 74 -18.38 3.06 -12.49
C PRO A 74 -17.04 2.60 -13.09
N GLU A 75 -17.12 1.63 -13.99
CA GLU A 75 -15.95 1.22 -14.79
C GLU A 75 -15.39 2.44 -15.53
N HIS A 76 -14.06 2.50 -15.67
CA HIS A 76 -13.31 3.62 -16.26
C HIS A 76 -13.30 4.89 -15.41
N PHE A 77 -13.81 4.85 -14.19
CA PHE A 77 -13.66 5.95 -13.25
C PHE A 77 -12.16 6.26 -13.06
N GLU A 78 -11.80 7.54 -13.12
CA GLU A 78 -10.40 7.92 -12.88
C GLU A 78 -10.07 7.88 -11.41
N ALA A 79 -9.04 7.08 -11.06
CA ALA A 79 -8.52 7.00 -9.72
C ALA A 79 -7.20 7.76 -9.62
N LEU A 80 -6.94 8.32 -8.44
CA LEU A 80 -5.63 8.85 -8.11
C LEU A 80 -4.78 7.70 -7.61
N CYS A 81 -3.68 7.44 -8.31
CA CYS A 81 -2.78 6.32 -8.00
C CYS A 81 -1.49 6.84 -7.42
N THR A 82 -1.10 6.27 -6.28
CA THR A 82 0.21 6.52 -5.66
C THR A 82 0.98 5.21 -5.66
N GLU A 83 2.07 5.18 -6.42
CA GLU A 83 2.98 4.05 -6.46
C GLU A 83 4.16 4.33 -5.55
N ARG A 84 4.57 3.32 -4.78
CA ARG A 84 5.68 3.46 -3.84
C ARG A 84 6.56 2.23 -3.88
N VAL A 85 7.86 2.45 -4.06
CA VAL A 85 8.87 1.40 -3.93
C VAL A 85 9.66 1.66 -2.67
N SER A 86 9.67 0.69 -1.76
CA SER A 86 10.43 0.76 -0.51
C SER A 86 11.74 0.04 -0.67
N LEU A 87 12.83 0.70 -0.24
CA LEU A 87 14.21 0.24 -0.43
C LEU A 87 14.87 -0.01 0.92
N THR A 88 15.62 -1.10 1.00
CA THR A 88 16.47 -1.41 2.15
C THR A 88 17.94 -1.05 1.85
N PHE A 89 18.88 -1.64 2.57
CA PHE A 89 20.30 -1.40 2.38
C PHE A 89 20.73 -1.66 0.93
N GLY A 90 21.65 -0.83 0.42
CA GLY A 90 22.15 -0.95 -0.93
C GLY A 90 21.11 -0.56 -2.00
N HIS A 91 20.09 0.21 -1.65
CA HIS A 91 18.98 0.59 -2.55
C HIS A 91 18.26 -0.62 -3.12
N GLU A 92 18.23 -1.73 -2.40
CA GLU A 92 17.54 -2.94 -2.83
C GLU A 92 16.04 -2.80 -2.63
N PRO A 93 15.21 -2.97 -3.68
CA PRO A 93 13.77 -2.90 -3.51
C PRO A 93 13.24 -4.12 -2.76
N VAL A 94 12.36 -3.90 -1.80
CA VAL A 94 11.77 -4.97 -0.98
C VAL A 94 10.25 -4.97 -1.00
N GLU A 95 9.64 -3.82 -1.30
CA GLU A 95 8.18 -3.73 -1.40
C GLU A 95 7.81 -2.78 -2.53
N TYR A 96 6.79 -3.17 -3.30
CA TYR A 96 6.09 -2.28 -4.23
C TYR A 96 4.64 -2.19 -3.77
N ARG A 97 4.16 -0.97 -3.59
CA ARG A 97 2.78 -0.73 -3.18
C ARG A 97 2.12 0.26 -4.13
N ILE A 98 0.88 -0.03 -4.51
CA ILE A 98 0.08 0.91 -5.26
C ILE A 98 -1.24 1.16 -4.51
N ASN A 99 -1.52 2.42 -4.27
CA ASN A 99 -2.79 2.88 -3.71
C ASN A 99 -3.60 3.50 -4.82
N ARG A 100 -4.84 3.04 -4.98
CA ARG A 100 -5.80 3.60 -5.93
C ARG A 100 -6.95 4.19 -5.15
N GLY A 101 -7.08 5.50 -5.19
CA GLY A 101 -8.08 6.22 -4.43
C GLY A 101 -9.09 6.95 -5.31
N ARG A 102 -10.30 7.16 -4.77
CA ARG A 102 -11.31 7.95 -5.44
C ARG A 102 -10.87 9.41 -5.47
N VAL A 103 -10.80 9.98 -6.66
CA VAL A 103 -10.29 11.34 -6.84
C VAL A 103 -11.18 12.39 -6.17
N ASP A 104 -12.46 12.09 -5.98
CA ASP A 104 -13.43 12.99 -5.36
C ASP A 104 -13.29 13.10 -3.83
N VAL A 105 -12.60 12.14 -3.17
CA VAL A 105 -12.44 12.13 -1.71
C VAL A 105 -11.01 11.87 -1.26
N THR A 106 -10.08 11.64 -2.18
CA THR A 106 -8.70 11.30 -1.86
C THR A 106 -7.84 12.55 -1.76
N LYS A 107 -7.05 12.62 -0.69
CA LYS A 107 -6.05 13.68 -0.51
C LYS A 107 -4.68 13.01 -0.40
N VAL A 108 -3.66 13.64 -0.99
CA VAL A 108 -2.30 13.15 -0.95
C VAL A 108 -1.44 14.15 -0.18
N PHE A 109 -0.73 13.64 0.82
CA PHE A 109 0.17 14.44 1.63
C PHE A 109 1.59 13.89 1.48
N PHE A 110 2.54 14.77 1.23
CA PHE A 110 3.94 14.43 1.14
C PHE A 110 4.71 15.12 2.25
N ASP A 111 5.57 14.38 2.94
CA ASP A 111 6.53 14.93 3.88
C ASP A 111 7.89 14.92 3.19
N LEU A 112 8.47 16.13 3.03
CA LEU A 112 9.74 16.32 2.34
C LEU A 112 10.92 16.47 3.30
N SER A 113 10.69 16.29 4.57
CA SER A 113 11.74 16.40 5.59
C SER A 113 12.74 15.24 5.55
#